data_0cfc0409eaf6d4782e4f0c50ed0a9676
#
_entry.id   0cfc0409eaf6d4782e4f0c50ed0a9676
#
_cell.length_a   1.000
_cell.length_b   1.000
_cell.length_c   1.000
_cell.angle_alpha   90.00
_cell.angle_beta   90.00
_cell.angle_gamma   90.00
#
_symmetry.space_group_name_H-M   'P 1'
#
loop_
_entity.id
_entity.type
_entity.pdbx_description
1 polymer ?
#
loop_
_entity_poly.entity_id
_entity_poly.type
_entity_poly.pdbx_seq_one_letter_code
_entity_poly.pdbx_strand_id
1 'polypeptide(L)' 'GDLVVVQQARSAADGEMVVAMVAEEVTLKRIYREGASQVRLQPANPALAPILIPAREVEVQGVVVGLLRRY' A
#
# COMPACT_ATOMS: atom_id res chain seq x y z
N GLY A 1 -17.61 9.80 8.48
CA GLY A 1 -16.41 9.36 7.82
C GLY A 1 -16.01 7.92 8.12
N ASP A 2 -15.12 7.43 7.33
CA ASP A 2 -14.59 6.08 7.50
C ASP A 2 -13.30 6.12 8.31
N LEU A 3 -13.09 5.08 9.11
CA LEU A 3 -11.84 4.89 9.85
C LEU A 3 -11.12 3.69 9.28
N VAL A 4 -9.83 3.87 9.01
CA VAL A 4 -8.96 2.80 8.55
C VAL A 4 -8.14 2.31 9.73
N VAL A 5 -8.19 1.02 9.99
CA VAL A 5 -7.42 0.41 11.08
C VAL A 5 -6.13 -0.13 10.48
N VAL A 6 -5.01 0.38 10.97
CA VAL A 6 -3.68 0.05 10.44
C VAL A 6 -2.86 -0.62 11.52
N GLN A 7 -2.27 -1.76 11.19
CA GLN A 7 -1.30 -2.44 12.02
C GLN A 7 0.09 -2.02 11.54
N GLN A 8 0.94 -1.55 12.43
CA GLN A 8 2.30 -1.18 12.10
C GLN A 8 3.06 -2.40 11.59
N ALA A 9 3.71 -2.25 10.43
CA ALA A 9 4.46 -3.32 9.81
C ALA A 9 5.45 -2.74 8.82
N ARG A 10 6.58 -3.43 8.61
CA ARG A 10 7.61 -3.02 7.65
C ARG A 10 7.56 -3.81 6.36
N SER A 11 6.76 -4.85 6.31
CA SER A 11 6.59 -5.69 5.14
C SER A 11 5.14 -6.14 5.03
N ALA A 12 4.76 -6.57 3.85
CA ALA A 12 3.41 -7.03 3.58
C ALA A 12 3.44 -8.14 2.54
N ALA A 13 2.42 -9.00 2.57
CA ALA A 13 2.24 -10.02 1.55
C ALA A 13 1.57 -9.41 0.32
N ASP A 14 1.75 -10.07 -0.82
CA ASP A 14 1.14 -9.65 -2.08
C ASP A 14 -0.38 -9.53 -1.93
N GLY A 15 -0.90 -8.42 -2.43
CA GLY A 15 -2.33 -8.15 -2.40
C GLY A 15 -2.82 -7.42 -1.16
N GLU A 16 -1.97 -7.24 -0.16
CA GLU A 16 -2.37 -6.49 1.03
C GLU A 16 -2.46 -4.99 0.75
N MET A 17 -3.42 -4.34 1.40
CA MET A 17 -3.52 -2.88 1.37
C MET A 17 -2.54 -2.33 2.39
N VAL A 18 -1.65 -1.45 1.95
CA VAL A 18 -0.60 -0.92 2.82
C VAL A 18 -0.67 0.61 2.86
N VAL A 19 -0.17 1.14 3.97
CA VAL A 19 0.23 2.54 4.08
C VAL A 19 1.71 2.56 3.75
N ALA A 20 2.07 3.22 2.67
CA ALA A 20 3.45 3.26 2.21
C ALA A 20 3.89 4.69 1.94
N MET A 21 5.16 4.95 2.15
CA MET A 21 5.78 6.22 1.80
C MET A 21 6.61 6.04 0.55
N VAL A 22 6.33 6.87 -0.45
CA VAL A 22 7.04 6.92 -1.72
C VAL A 22 7.36 8.37 -2.01
N ALA A 23 8.63 8.72 -2.22
CA ALA A 23 9.06 10.08 -2.52
C ALA A 23 8.50 11.10 -1.52
N GLU A 24 8.55 10.74 -0.24
CA GLU A 24 8.07 11.58 0.88
C GLU A 24 6.55 11.78 0.93
N GLU A 25 5.81 11.07 0.10
CA GLU A 25 4.35 11.09 0.15
C GLU A 25 3.83 9.78 0.73
N VAL A 26 2.87 9.90 1.64
CA VAL A 26 2.16 8.76 2.20
C VAL A 26 1.00 8.40 1.29
N THR A 27 0.90 7.13 0.94
CA THR A 27 -0.15 6.64 0.06
C THR A 27 -0.74 5.34 0.59
N LEU A 28 -1.97 5.07 0.20
CA LEU A 28 -2.69 3.85 0.55
C LEU A 28 -2.93 3.06 -0.72
N LYS A 29 -2.23 1.93 -0.87
CA LYS A 29 -2.26 1.12 -2.09
C LYS A 29 -2.17 -0.35 -1.76
N ARG A 30 -2.61 -1.20 -2.69
CA ARG A 30 -2.28 -2.62 -2.63
C ARG A 30 -0.89 -2.83 -3.19
N ILE A 31 -0.14 -3.70 -2.53
CA ILE A 31 1.25 -3.94 -2.91
C ILE A 31 1.40 -5.35 -3.47
N TYR A 32 2.23 -5.49 -4.50
CA TYR A 32 2.57 -6.77 -5.11
C TYR A 32 4.05 -6.77 -5.45
N ARG A 33 4.72 -7.88 -5.25
CA ARG A 33 6.11 -8.02 -5.67
C ARG A 33 6.17 -8.29 -7.17
N GLU A 34 7.08 -7.59 -7.84
CA GLU A 34 7.35 -7.78 -9.27
C GLU A 34 8.83 -8.10 -9.43
N GLY A 35 9.15 -9.40 -9.49
CA GLY A 35 10.54 -9.83 -9.55
C GLY A 35 11.27 -9.63 -8.23
N ALA A 36 12.60 -9.55 -8.31
CA ALA A 36 13.45 -9.53 -7.13
C ALA A 36 13.63 -8.14 -6.52
N SER A 37 13.41 -7.08 -7.28
CA SER A 37 13.80 -5.73 -6.86
C SER A 37 12.74 -4.65 -7.10
N GLN A 38 11.57 -5.02 -7.58
CA GLN A 38 10.50 -4.05 -7.84
C GLN A 38 9.21 -4.42 -7.14
N VAL A 39 8.38 -3.41 -6.90
CA VAL A 39 7.03 -3.61 -6.41
C VAL A 39 6.05 -2.86 -7.28
N ARG A 40 4.85 -3.40 -7.39
CA ARG A 40 3.74 -2.74 -8.05
C ARG A 40 2.77 -2.23 -6.99
N LEU A 41 2.45 -0.96 -7.05
CA LEU A 41 1.47 -0.34 -6.19
C LEU A 41 0.19 -0.14 -7.00
N GLN A 42 -0.88 -0.79 -6.56
CA GLN A 42 -2.15 -0.81 -7.26
C GLN A 42 -3.13 0.13 -6.56
N PRO A 43 -3.61 1.19 -7.24
CA PRO A 43 -4.64 2.04 -6.68
C PRO A 43 -5.94 1.27 -6.45
N ALA A 44 -6.73 1.71 -5.47
CA ALA A 44 -8.05 1.14 -5.22
C ALA A 44 -9.01 1.40 -6.39
N ASN A 45 -8.85 2.53 -7.07
CA ASN A 45 -9.65 2.86 -8.25
C ASN A 45 -9.10 2.11 -9.46
N PRO A 46 -9.86 1.16 -10.06
CA PRO A 46 -9.37 0.38 -11.19
C PRO A 46 -9.15 1.19 -12.47
N ALA A 47 -9.68 2.42 -12.54
CA ALA A 47 -9.44 3.31 -13.67
C ALA A 47 -8.04 3.91 -13.66
N LEU A 48 -7.34 3.85 -12.51
CA LEU A 48 -5.98 4.37 -12.40
C LEU A 48 -4.97 3.27 -12.67
N ALA A 49 -3.91 3.62 -13.39
CA ALA A 49 -2.86 2.66 -13.72
C ALA A 49 -2.03 2.32 -12.48
N PRO A 50 -1.55 1.07 -12.36
CA PRO A 50 -0.60 0.72 -11.30
C PRO A 50 0.74 1.40 -11.53
N ILE A 51 1.50 1.56 -10.45
CA ILE A 51 2.84 2.15 -10.46
C ILE A 51 3.84 1.04 -10.19
N LEU A 52 4.81 0.89 -11.08
CA LEU A 52 5.93 -0.02 -10.90
C LEU A 52 7.14 0.77 -10.44
N ILE A 53 7.71 0.40 -9.30
CA ILE A 53 8.74 1.20 -8.64
C ILE A 53 9.76 0.28 -7.98
N PRO A 54 11.06 0.68 -7.93
CA PRO A 54 12.05 -0.10 -7.21
C PRO A 54 11.66 -0.29 -5.73
N ALA A 55 11.84 -1.50 -5.23
CA ALA A 55 11.44 -1.82 -3.86
C ALA A 55 12.12 -0.93 -2.82
N ARG A 56 13.37 -0.52 -3.10
CA ARG A 56 14.12 0.35 -2.17
C ARG A 56 13.53 1.75 -2.03
N GLU A 57 12.66 2.16 -2.95
CA GLU A 57 12.04 3.49 -2.92
C GLU A 57 10.68 3.49 -2.23
N VAL A 58 10.24 2.33 -1.76
CA VAL A 58 8.95 2.18 -1.08
C VAL A 58 9.20 1.79 0.37
N GLU A 59 8.68 2.58 1.30
CA GLU A 59 8.72 2.27 2.71
C GLU A 59 7.34 1.89 3.19
N VAL A 60 7.14 0.61 3.51
CA VAL A 60 5.89 0.14 4.09
C VAL A 60 5.86 0.58 5.56
N GLN A 61 4.81 1.28 5.95
CA GLN A 61 4.63 1.77 7.31
C GLN A 61 3.59 0.98 8.08
N GLY A 62 2.65 0.37 7.38
CA GLY A 62 1.61 -0.41 8.02
C GLY A 62 0.76 -1.16 7.01
N VAL A 63 0.01 -2.11 7.53
CA VAL A 63 -0.95 -2.91 6.75
C VAL A 63 -2.35 -2.59 7.25
N VAL A 64 -3.26 -2.36 6.32
CA VAL A 64 -4.66 -2.12 6.66
C VAL A 64 -5.31 -3.44 7.06
N VAL A 65 -5.79 -3.51 8.29
CA VAL A 65 -6.38 -4.74 8.85
C VAL A 65 -7.89 -4.61 9.04
N GLY A 66 -8.44 -3.43 8.86
CA GLY A 66 -9.87 -3.25 8.98
C GLY A 66 -10.33 -1.88 8.51
N LEU A 67 -11.62 -1.77 8.28
CA LEU A 67 -12.28 -0.54 7.90
C LEU A 67 -13.53 -0.40 8.73
N LEU A 68 -13.66 0.71 9.45
CA LEU A 68 -14.83 1.03 10.24
C LEU A 68 -15.59 2.16 9.56
N ARG A 69 -16.87 1.93 9.30
CA ARG A 69 -17.76 2.95 8.76
C ARG A 69 -18.57 3.57 9.88
N ARG A 70 -18.68 4.88 9.82
CA ARG A 70 -19.53 5.66 10.74
C ARG A 70 -20.79 6.04 9.99
N TYR A 71 -21.92 5.77 10.61
CA TYR A 71 -23.22 6.15 10.10
C TYR A 71 -23.75 7.38 10.82
#